data_99d70c2a978c92767f6a921254023f7d
#
_entry.id   99d70c2a978c92767f6a921254023f7d
#
_cell.length_a   1.000
_cell.length_b   1.000
_cell.length_c   1.000
_cell.angle_alpha   90.00
_cell.angle_beta   90.00
_cell.angle_gamma   90.00
#
_symmetry.space_group_name_H-M   'P 1'
#
loop_
_entity.id
_entity.type
_entity.pdbx_description
1 polymer ?
#
loop_
_entity_poly.entity_id
_entity_poly.type
_entity_poly.pdbx_seq_one_letter_code
_entity_poly.pdbx_strand_id
1 'polypeptide(L)'
;EFRRVLFRSREKMNLTFTSPQSPLFSVLADAAKSGQLQAYADDRFAEPMTLADVQGQLAEVDTIMRFNLDTEMDEITVVTNDIDPNSVRRFRMKEAWFFDTNTGQLRVRILGIAPMVEVVDQNGDFKYEKPLFWIHYPTARQFLARQKVYAPGGNLSATMTWEDIFEMRLFASMVYKESNPYDRRIQDY
;
A
#
# COMPACT_ATOMS: atom_id res chain seq x y z
N GLU A 1 -1.59 4.89 -22.13
CA GLU A 1 -0.65 5.59 -21.25
C GLU A 1 -0.74 5.03 -19.83
N PHE A 2 0.41 4.74 -19.20
CA PHE A 2 0.45 4.32 -17.81
C PHE A 2 0.76 5.50 -16.93
N ARG A 3 -0.04 5.69 -15.88
CA ARG A 3 0.17 6.71 -14.86
C ARG A 3 0.39 6.05 -13.51
N ARG A 4 1.25 6.65 -12.70
CA ARG A 4 1.45 6.30 -11.31
C ARG A 4 0.85 7.39 -10.45
N VAL A 5 -0.05 6.97 -9.58
CA VAL A 5 -0.86 7.84 -8.73
C VAL A 5 -0.50 7.58 -7.29
N LEU A 6 -0.38 8.65 -6.53
CA LEU A 6 -0.15 8.63 -5.09
C LEU A 6 -1.40 9.13 -4.38
N PHE A 7 -1.85 8.44 -3.35
CA PHE A 7 -2.84 8.99 -2.44
C PHE A 7 -2.39 8.91 -0.98
N ARG A 8 -2.79 9.91 -0.22
CA ARG A 8 -2.48 10.04 1.21
C ARG A 8 -3.70 9.62 2.01
N SER A 9 -3.55 8.63 2.87
CA SER A 9 -4.67 8.06 3.65
C SER A 9 -5.27 9.05 4.67
N ARG A 10 -4.50 10.06 5.10
CA ARG A 10 -4.95 11.06 6.09
C ARG A 10 -5.69 12.27 5.50
N GLU A 11 -5.84 12.38 4.19
CA GLU A 11 -6.72 13.38 3.60
C GLU A 11 -8.18 13.08 3.94
N LYS A 12 -9.01 14.12 4.10
CA LYS A 12 -10.42 13.94 4.52
C LYS A 12 -11.18 12.94 3.66
N MET A 13 -10.97 12.95 2.34
CA MET A 13 -11.60 12.01 1.41
C MET A 13 -11.05 10.58 1.53
N ASN A 14 -9.88 10.43 2.13
CA ASN A 14 -9.18 9.15 2.23
C ASN A 14 -9.23 8.56 3.65
N LEU A 15 -9.96 9.14 4.58
CA LEU A 15 -10.04 8.65 5.97
C LEU A 15 -10.53 7.20 6.08
N THR A 16 -11.31 6.75 5.10
CA THR A 16 -11.76 5.37 4.99
C THR A 16 -10.59 4.37 4.97
N PHE A 17 -9.45 4.75 4.37
CA PHE A 17 -8.26 3.90 4.24
C PHE A 17 -7.55 3.62 5.58
N THR A 18 -7.79 4.48 6.58
CA THR A 18 -7.25 4.36 7.94
C THR A 18 -8.31 4.01 8.97
N SER A 19 -9.48 3.52 8.54
CA SER A 19 -10.55 3.13 9.45
C SER A 19 -10.03 2.11 10.47
N PRO A 20 -10.24 2.32 11.81
CA PRO A 20 -9.72 1.41 12.83
C PRO A 20 -10.23 -0.04 12.72
N GLN A 21 -11.41 -0.23 12.13
CA GLN A 21 -12.02 -1.55 12.01
C GLN A 21 -11.50 -2.36 10.82
N SER A 22 -11.08 -1.69 9.74
CA SER A 22 -10.65 -2.35 8.50
C SER A 22 -9.74 -1.43 7.67
N PRO A 23 -8.54 -1.08 8.15
CA PRO A 23 -7.61 -0.27 7.38
C PRO A 23 -7.16 -1.05 6.14
N LEU A 24 -7.09 -0.37 4.99
CA LEU A 24 -6.70 -1.01 3.73
C LEU A 24 -5.37 -1.76 3.85
N PHE A 25 -4.40 -1.16 4.54
CA PHE A 25 -3.09 -1.80 4.71
C PHE A 25 -3.20 -3.16 5.38
N SER A 26 -3.94 -3.27 6.50
CA SER A 26 -4.11 -4.54 7.20
C SER A 26 -4.80 -5.59 6.33
N VAL A 27 -5.84 -5.20 5.59
CA VAL A 27 -6.55 -6.09 4.66
C VAL A 27 -5.60 -6.65 3.59
N LEU A 28 -4.76 -5.80 3.00
CA LEU A 28 -3.79 -6.24 1.97
C LEU A 28 -2.65 -7.06 2.57
N ALA A 29 -2.13 -6.66 3.74
CA ALA A 29 -1.01 -7.34 4.40
C ALA A 29 -1.41 -8.75 4.88
N ASP A 30 -2.58 -8.89 5.51
CA ASP A 30 -3.09 -10.18 5.98
C ASP A 30 -3.38 -11.13 4.82
N ALA A 31 -3.96 -10.60 3.73
CA ALA A 31 -4.21 -11.39 2.53
C ALA A 31 -2.91 -11.84 1.83
N ALA A 32 -1.87 -10.99 1.83
CA ALA A 32 -0.56 -11.34 1.30
C ALA A 32 0.17 -12.36 2.20
N LYS A 33 0.14 -12.17 3.53
CA LYS A 33 0.72 -13.12 4.51
C LYS A 33 0.07 -14.51 4.45
N SER A 34 -1.26 -14.55 4.24
CA SER A 34 -2.00 -15.81 4.14
C SER A 34 -1.97 -16.46 2.76
N GLY A 35 -1.35 -15.81 1.77
CA GLY A 35 -1.30 -16.31 0.38
C GLY A 35 -2.63 -16.18 -0.38
N GLN A 36 -3.62 -15.49 0.16
CA GLN A 36 -4.90 -15.23 -0.55
C GLN A 36 -4.71 -14.25 -1.71
N LEU A 37 -3.76 -13.31 -1.57
CA LEU A 37 -3.34 -12.42 -2.64
C LEU A 37 -1.86 -12.61 -2.91
N GLN A 38 -1.51 -12.75 -4.20
CA GLN A 38 -0.11 -12.78 -4.62
C GLN A 38 0.48 -11.39 -4.54
N ALA A 39 1.56 -11.25 -3.76
CA ALA A 39 2.38 -10.05 -3.70
C ALA A 39 3.51 -10.10 -4.74
N TYR A 40 3.91 -8.93 -5.23
CA TYR A 40 4.97 -8.75 -6.20
C TYR A 40 5.99 -7.71 -5.72
N ALA A 41 7.25 -7.89 -6.12
CA ALA A 41 8.32 -6.98 -5.74
C ALA A 41 8.23 -5.64 -6.49
N ASP A 42 7.72 -5.66 -7.74
CA ASP A 42 7.66 -4.50 -8.62
C ASP A 42 6.27 -4.24 -9.21
N ASP A 43 6.11 -3.07 -9.84
CA ASP A 43 4.89 -2.65 -10.51
C ASP A 43 4.71 -3.26 -11.92
N ARG A 44 5.63 -4.12 -12.36
CA ARG A 44 5.50 -4.90 -13.60
C ARG A 44 4.81 -6.23 -13.38
N PHE A 45 4.71 -6.64 -12.10
CA PHE A 45 4.13 -7.93 -11.69
C PHE A 45 4.85 -9.14 -12.30
N ALA A 46 6.15 -8.98 -12.57
CA ALA A 46 6.97 -10.03 -13.18
C ALA A 46 7.53 -11.00 -12.13
N GLU A 47 7.89 -10.50 -10.96
CA GLU A 47 8.52 -11.26 -9.89
C GLU A 47 7.56 -11.42 -8.70
N PRO A 48 6.93 -12.60 -8.57
CA PRO A 48 6.09 -12.89 -7.42
C PRO A 48 6.96 -13.06 -6.17
N MET A 49 6.54 -12.46 -5.07
CA MET A 49 7.18 -12.63 -3.76
C MET A 49 6.73 -13.94 -3.13
N THR A 50 7.65 -14.62 -2.44
CA THR A 50 7.31 -15.75 -1.57
C THR A 50 6.65 -15.26 -0.28
N LEU A 51 5.97 -16.16 0.44
CA LEU A 51 5.40 -15.82 1.75
C LEU A 51 6.47 -15.36 2.75
N ALA A 52 7.67 -15.94 2.68
CA ALA A 52 8.80 -15.54 3.52
C ALA A 52 9.27 -14.12 3.19
N ASP A 53 9.33 -13.75 1.90
CA ASP A 53 9.69 -12.40 1.46
C ASP A 53 8.66 -11.38 1.95
N VAL A 54 7.37 -11.71 1.83
CA VAL A 54 6.28 -10.85 2.32
C VAL A 54 6.38 -10.65 3.83
N GLN A 55 6.61 -11.73 4.59
CA GLN A 55 6.81 -11.64 6.03
C GLN A 55 8.03 -10.79 6.38
N GLY A 56 9.15 -10.97 5.68
CA GLY A 56 10.36 -10.17 5.88
C GLY A 56 10.16 -8.68 5.57
N GLN A 57 9.37 -8.35 4.54
CA GLN A 57 9.05 -6.94 4.21
C GLN A 57 8.08 -6.30 5.21
N LEU A 58 7.22 -7.10 5.84
CA LEU A 58 6.24 -6.64 6.83
C LEU A 58 6.78 -6.69 8.26
N ALA A 59 7.99 -7.19 8.44
CA ALA A 59 8.67 -7.24 9.73
C ALA A 59 9.56 -6.01 9.91
N GLU A 60 9.40 -5.33 11.04
CA GLU A 60 10.31 -4.31 11.52
C GLU A 60 11.28 -4.97 12.51
N VAL A 61 12.57 -4.95 12.15
CA VAL A 61 13.63 -5.52 12.99
C VAL A 61 14.17 -4.41 13.86
N ASP A 62 13.88 -4.50 15.16
CA ASP A 62 14.42 -3.61 16.16
C ASP A 62 15.52 -4.31 16.98
N THR A 63 16.60 -3.59 17.25
CA THR A 63 17.71 -4.11 18.03
C THR A 63 17.70 -3.46 19.40
N ILE A 64 17.32 -4.22 20.41
CA ILE A 64 17.28 -3.74 21.80
C ILE A 64 18.53 -4.23 22.51
N MET A 65 19.32 -3.31 23.06
CA MET A 65 20.36 -3.64 24.02
C MET A 65 19.72 -3.87 25.38
N ARG A 66 19.85 -5.07 25.90
CA ARG A 66 19.43 -5.43 27.25
C ARG A 66 20.65 -5.76 28.09
N PHE A 67 20.79 -5.08 29.21
CA PHE A 67 21.81 -5.44 30.19
C PHE A 67 21.38 -6.74 30.90
N ASN A 68 22.18 -7.80 30.73
CA ASN A 68 21.95 -9.07 31.41
C ASN A 68 22.62 -9.03 32.78
N LEU A 69 21.81 -9.07 33.84
CA LEU A 69 22.28 -9.01 35.24
C LEU A 69 23.07 -10.25 35.67
N ASP A 70 22.90 -11.38 35.00
CA ASP A 70 23.59 -12.63 35.36
C ASP A 70 24.99 -12.72 34.75
N THR A 71 25.20 -12.08 33.59
CA THR A 71 26.49 -12.09 32.87
C THR A 71 27.22 -10.77 32.96
N GLU A 72 26.63 -9.72 33.56
CA GLU A 72 27.12 -8.33 33.60
C GLU A 72 27.54 -7.77 32.25
N MET A 73 26.91 -8.24 31.15
CA MET A 73 27.19 -7.81 29.78
C MET A 73 25.91 -7.31 29.10
N ASP A 74 26.12 -6.40 28.14
CA ASP A 74 25.04 -5.98 27.24
C ASP A 74 24.75 -7.09 26.23
N GLU A 75 23.52 -7.58 26.24
CA GLU A 75 23.02 -8.59 25.32
C GLU A 75 22.17 -7.92 24.24
N ILE A 76 22.54 -8.17 22.99
CA ILE A 76 21.81 -7.65 21.83
C ILE A 76 20.66 -8.60 21.54
N THR A 77 19.44 -8.17 21.83
CA THR A 77 18.24 -8.92 21.48
C THR A 77 17.60 -8.31 20.24
N VAL A 78 17.48 -9.09 19.17
CA VAL A 78 16.77 -8.71 17.97
C VAL A 78 15.28 -9.03 18.18
N VAL A 79 14.45 -7.99 18.19
CA VAL A 79 13.00 -8.11 18.29
C VAL A 79 12.41 -7.83 16.92
N THR A 80 11.63 -8.77 16.41
CA THR A 80 10.92 -8.61 15.15
C THR A 80 9.47 -8.26 15.45
N ASN A 81 9.05 -7.08 15.09
CA ASN A 81 7.68 -6.60 15.22
C ASN A 81 7.03 -6.48 13.84
N ASP A 82 5.71 -6.65 13.77
CA ASP A 82 4.96 -6.30 12.56
C ASP A 82 4.93 -4.77 12.39
N ILE A 83 4.98 -4.31 11.13
CA ILE A 83 4.82 -2.90 10.79
C ILE A 83 3.49 -2.37 11.34
N ASP A 84 3.54 -1.27 12.09
CA ASP A 84 2.34 -0.59 12.57
C ASP A 84 1.49 -0.12 11.38
N PRO A 85 0.22 -0.56 11.26
CA PRO A 85 -0.67 -0.11 10.21
C PRO A 85 -0.82 1.42 10.13
N ASN A 86 -0.64 2.12 11.24
CA ASN A 86 -0.71 3.58 11.29
C ASN A 86 0.52 4.27 10.69
N SER A 87 1.64 3.56 10.52
CA SER A 87 2.84 4.08 9.87
C SER A 87 2.65 4.17 8.35
N VAL A 88 1.75 3.35 7.78
CA VAL A 88 1.44 3.34 6.35
C VAL A 88 0.47 4.47 6.01
N ARG A 89 1.03 5.60 5.59
CA ARG A 89 0.26 6.84 5.33
C ARG A 89 -0.02 7.08 3.85
N ARG A 90 0.64 6.35 2.96
CA ARG A 90 0.58 6.56 1.52
C ARG A 90 0.46 5.25 0.78
N PHE A 91 -0.22 5.32 -0.35
CA PHE A 91 -0.33 4.20 -1.28
C PHE A 91 0.01 4.70 -2.68
N ARG A 92 0.72 3.88 -3.43
CA ARG A 92 0.89 4.07 -4.87
C ARG A 92 -0.10 3.20 -5.62
N MET A 93 -0.63 3.76 -6.70
CA MET A 93 -1.40 2.98 -7.66
C MET A 93 -0.78 3.11 -9.03
N LYS A 94 -0.80 2.01 -9.77
CA LYS A 94 -0.50 1.99 -11.19
C LYS A 94 -1.80 1.92 -11.95
N GLU A 95 -1.99 2.84 -12.88
CA GLU A 95 -3.21 2.99 -13.68
C GLU A 95 -2.89 2.95 -15.16
N ALA A 96 -3.78 2.36 -15.94
CA ALA A 96 -3.81 2.47 -17.40
C ALA A 96 -4.90 3.46 -17.79
N TRP A 97 -4.51 4.51 -18.51
CA TRP A 97 -5.38 5.55 -19.04
C TRP A 97 -5.51 5.33 -20.55
N PHE A 98 -6.72 5.18 -21.03
CA PHE A 98 -6.98 4.95 -22.44
C PHE A 98 -8.26 5.65 -22.89
N PHE A 99 -8.26 6.07 -24.15
CA PHE A 99 -9.44 6.66 -24.77
C PHE A 99 -10.24 5.54 -25.45
N ASP A 100 -11.47 5.37 -25.03
CA ASP A 100 -12.39 4.42 -25.61
C ASP A 100 -13.07 5.07 -26.82
N THR A 101 -12.65 4.72 -28.02
CA THR A 101 -13.17 5.29 -29.26
C THR A 101 -14.63 4.99 -29.51
N ASN A 102 -15.15 3.89 -28.98
CA ASN A 102 -16.56 3.51 -29.15
C ASN A 102 -17.50 4.39 -28.32
N THR A 103 -17.06 4.78 -27.13
CA THR A 103 -17.86 5.61 -26.21
C THR A 103 -17.44 7.08 -26.21
N GLY A 104 -16.32 7.42 -26.85
CA GLY A 104 -15.76 8.77 -26.86
C GLY A 104 -15.28 9.25 -25.49
N GLN A 105 -14.98 8.34 -24.56
CA GLN A 105 -14.66 8.67 -23.18
C GLN A 105 -13.24 8.25 -22.82
N LEU A 106 -12.59 9.07 -21.98
CA LEU A 106 -11.36 8.68 -21.31
C LEU A 106 -11.70 7.73 -20.16
N ARG A 107 -11.08 6.56 -20.18
CA ARG A 107 -11.27 5.53 -19.15
C ARG A 107 -9.97 5.26 -18.41
N VAL A 108 -10.12 4.88 -17.14
CA VAL A 108 -9.01 4.54 -16.26
C VAL A 108 -9.22 3.14 -15.70
N ARG A 109 -8.16 2.33 -15.73
CA ARG A 109 -8.14 1.01 -15.07
C ARG A 109 -7.00 0.96 -14.08
N ILE A 110 -7.30 0.57 -12.86
CA ILE A 110 -6.30 0.28 -11.84
C ILE A 110 -5.66 -1.06 -12.18
N LEU A 111 -4.33 -1.09 -12.23
CA LEU A 111 -3.53 -2.29 -12.48
C LEU A 111 -2.88 -2.82 -11.21
N GLY A 112 -2.50 -1.93 -10.31
CA GLY A 112 -1.87 -2.35 -9.07
C GLY A 112 -1.92 -1.31 -7.96
N ILE A 113 -1.77 -1.81 -6.74
CA ILE A 113 -1.77 -1.01 -5.52
C ILE A 113 -0.58 -1.45 -4.68
N ALA A 114 0.14 -0.50 -4.09
CA ALA A 114 1.25 -0.75 -3.18
C ALA A 114 1.17 0.16 -1.95
N PRO A 115 1.17 -0.38 -0.73
CA PRO A 115 1.39 0.39 0.48
C PRO A 115 2.83 0.90 0.52
N MET A 116 3.01 2.14 1.01
CA MET A 116 4.30 2.82 1.08
C MET A 116 4.72 3.00 2.52
N VAL A 117 6.00 2.75 2.79
CA VAL A 117 6.62 3.10 4.08
C VAL A 117 7.70 4.14 3.90
N GLU A 118 7.83 4.99 4.89
CA GLU A 118 8.94 5.95 4.99
C GLU A 118 10.17 5.22 5.55
N VAL A 119 11.29 5.37 4.85
CA VAL A 119 12.58 4.93 5.34
C VAL A 119 13.27 6.13 5.96
N VAL A 120 13.64 6.01 7.22
CA VAL A 120 14.38 7.03 7.96
C VAL A 120 15.86 6.65 8.08
N ASP A 121 16.71 7.63 8.33
CA ASP A 121 18.11 7.40 8.63
C ASP A 121 18.34 7.07 10.12
N GLN A 122 19.61 6.94 10.54
CA GLN A 122 19.98 6.65 11.93
C GLN A 122 19.59 7.77 12.92
N ASN A 123 19.33 8.98 12.42
CA ASN A 123 18.92 10.13 13.22
C ASN A 123 17.38 10.26 13.30
N GLY A 124 16.64 9.42 12.58
CA GLY A 124 15.18 9.51 12.47
C GLY A 124 14.70 10.46 11.37
N ASP A 125 15.60 11.01 10.56
CA ASP A 125 15.24 11.91 9.46
C ASP A 125 14.75 11.13 8.22
N PHE A 126 13.76 11.70 7.54
CA PHE A 126 13.22 11.11 6.32
C PHE A 126 14.29 10.99 5.23
N LYS A 127 14.46 9.78 4.71
CA LYS A 127 15.39 9.50 3.61
C LYS A 127 14.66 9.31 2.27
N TYR A 128 13.74 8.36 2.21
CA TYR A 128 12.91 8.10 1.02
C TYR A 128 11.71 7.23 1.39
N GLU A 129 10.78 7.09 0.44
CA GLU A 129 9.65 6.15 0.55
C GLU A 129 9.84 4.97 -0.39
N LYS A 130 9.56 3.78 0.11
CA LYS A 130 9.56 2.55 -0.70
C LYS A 130 8.21 1.84 -0.64
N PRO A 131 7.79 1.16 -1.72
CA PRO A 131 6.68 0.22 -1.64
C PRO A 131 7.10 -1.00 -0.82
N LEU A 132 6.19 -1.50 0.02
CA LEU A 132 6.40 -2.75 0.75
C LEU A 132 6.25 -3.95 -0.20
N PHE A 133 5.17 -3.94 -0.95
CA PHE A 133 4.85 -4.94 -1.97
C PHE A 133 3.81 -4.35 -2.93
N TRP A 134 3.67 -4.97 -4.09
CA TRP A 134 2.63 -4.65 -5.06
C TRP A 134 1.58 -5.75 -5.11
N ILE A 135 0.32 -5.36 -5.18
CA ILE A 135 -0.80 -6.26 -5.45
C ILE A 135 -1.35 -5.97 -6.84
N HIS A 136 -1.47 -6.99 -7.67
CA HIS A 136 -2.11 -6.89 -8.97
C HIS A 136 -3.62 -6.75 -8.79
N TYR A 137 -4.15 -5.55 -9.02
CA TYR A 137 -5.53 -5.20 -8.71
C TYR A 137 -6.58 -6.07 -9.44
N PRO A 138 -6.44 -6.38 -10.75
CA PRO A 138 -7.43 -7.22 -11.45
C PRO A 138 -7.64 -8.59 -10.81
N THR A 139 -6.58 -9.21 -10.28
CA THR A 139 -6.68 -10.50 -9.58
C THR A 139 -7.22 -10.33 -8.15
N ALA A 140 -6.96 -9.19 -7.53
CA ALA A 140 -7.41 -8.88 -6.17
C ALA A 140 -8.89 -8.45 -6.08
N ARG A 141 -9.53 -8.07 -7.19
CA ARG A 141 -10.90 -7.54 -7.21
C ARG A 141 -11.90 -8.42 -6.49
N GLN A 142 -11.89 -9.72 -6.76
CA GLN A 142 -12.84 -10.67 -6.14
C GLN A 142 -12.65 -10.77 -4.63
N PHE A 143 -11.42 -10.65 -4.15
CA PHE A 143 -11.12 -10.60 -2.73
C PHE A 143 -11.61 -9.28 -2.12
N LEU A 144 -11.26 -8.14 -2.72
CA LEU A 144 -11.64 -6.80 -2.27
C LEU A 144 -13.15 -6.57 -2.27
N ALA A 145 -13.90 -7.18 -3.20
CA ALA A 145 -15.36 -7.15 -3.25
C ALA A 145 -16.05 -7.85 -2.05
N ARG A 146 -15.31 -8.68 -1.31
CA ARG A 146 -15.81 -9.33 -0.08
C ARG A 146 -15.43 -8.57 1.19
N GLN A 147 -14.51 -7.64 1.10
CA GLN A 147 -14.01 -6.87 2.24
C GLN A 147 -14.86 -5.61 2.44
N LYS A 148 -15.64 -5.59 3.52
CA LYS A 148 -16.50 -4.44 3.85
C LYS A 148 -15.67 -3.26 4.34
N VAL A 149 -16.11 -2.08 3.96
CA VAL A 149 -15.52 -0.80 4.35
C VAL A 149 -16.43 -0.06 5.29
N TYR A 150 -15.86 0.50 6.33
CA TYR A 150 -16.57 1.32 7.30
C TYR A 150 -16.16 2.78 7.09
N ALA A 151 -17.03 3.58 6.47
CA ALA A 151 -16.80 5.00 6.27
C ALA A 151 -17.05 5.76 7.58
N PRO A 152 -16.12 6.59 8.07
CA PRO A 152 -16.33 7.43 9.24
C PRO A 152 -17.48 8.42 8.98
N GLY A 153 -18.53 8.39 9.80
CA GLY A 153 -19.68 9.31 9.68
C GLY A 153 -20.68 8.99 8.57
N GLY A 154 -20.52 7.86 7.90
CA GLY A 154 -21.47 7.39 6.88
C GLY A 154 -22.71 6.72 7.48
N ASN A 155 -23.79 6.63 6.68
CA ASN A 155 -24.94 5.85 7.04
C ASN A 155 -24.54 4.37 7.17
N LEU A 156 -24.66 3.80 8.35
CA LEU A 156 -24.33 2.40 8.66
C LEU A 156 -25.07 1.37 7.79
N SER A 157 -26.12 1.81 7.09
CA SER A 157 -26.89 0.97 6.18
C SER A 157 -26.25 0.79 4.79
N ALA A 158 -25.29 1.64 4.41
CA ALA A 158 -24.59 1.55 3.15
C ALA A 158 -23.30 0.75 3.34
N THR A 159 -23.39 -0.56 3.18
CA THR A 159 -22.19 -1.41 3.15
C THR A 159 -21.50 -1.29 1.81
N MET A 160 -20.40 -0.57 1.75
CA MET A 160 -19.50 -0.54 0.62
C MET A 160 -18.38 -1.57 0.80
N THR A 161 -17.78 -1.97 -0.29
CA THR A 161 -16.58 -2.82 -0.29
C THR A 161 -15.37 -2.03 -0.75
N TRP A 162 -14.16 -2.58 -0.53
CA TRP A 162 -12.94 -1.96 -1.06
C TRP A 162 -12.96 -1.88 -2.60
N GLU A 163 -13.57 -2.87 -3.27
CA GLU A 163 -13.73 -2.83 -4.72
C GLU A 163 -14.62 -1.66 -5.15
N ASP A 164 -15.74 -1.40 -4.46
CA ASP A 164 -16.61 -0.25 -4.75
C ASP A 164 -15.86 1.08 -4.61
N ILE A 165 -15.03 1.24 -3.55
CA ILE A 165 -14.23 2.45 -3.33
C ILE A 165 -13.29 2.70 -4.52
N PHE A 166 -12.63 1.67 -5.03
CA PHE A 166 -11.69 1.80 -6.14
C PHE A 166 -12.38 1.98 -7.49
N GLU A 167 -13.43 1.22 -7.81
CA GLU A 167 -14.13 1.30 -9.09
C GLU A 167 -14.89 2.63 -9.23
N MET A 168 -15.52 3.11 -8.15
CA MET A 168 -16.20 4.41 -8.13
C MET A 168 -15.24 5.58 -7.89
N ARG A 169 -13.94 5.30 -7.67
CA ARG A 169 -12.89 6.29 -7.40
C ARG A 169 -13.24 7.24 -6.24
N LEU A 170 -13.73 6.70 -5.15
CA LEU A 170 -14.10 7.46 -3.95
C LEU A 170 -12.87 7.79 -3.08
N PHE A 171 -11.85 8.35 -3.71
CA PHE A 171 -10.62 8.78 -3.04
C PHE A 171 -9.97 9.96 -3.79
N ALA A 172 -9.23 10.77 -3.06
CA ALA A 172 -8.42 11.84 -3.61
C ALA A 172 -6.99 11.33 -3.88
N SER A 173 -6.49 11.58 -5.06
CA SER A 173 -5.15 11.17 -5.49
C SER A 173 -4.50 12.19 -6.42
N MET A 174 -3.18 12.14 -6.54
CA MET A 174 -2.40 12.96 -7.47
C MET A 174 -1.58 12.07 -8.40
N VAL A 175 -1.53 12.42 -9.68
CA VAL A 175 -0.60 11.80 -10.63
C VAL A 175 0.80 12.36 -10.33
N TYR A 176 1.77 11.51 -10.05
CA TYR A 176 3.15 11.94 -9.79
C TYR A 176 4.13 11.50 -10.86
N LYS A 177 3.73 10.53 -11.71
CA LYS A 177 4.55 10.00 -12.79
C LYS A 177 3.69 9.51 -13.93
N GLU A 178 4.09 9.82 -15.15
CA GLU A 178 3.53 9.30 -16.40
C GLU A 178 4.56 8.45 -17.14
N SER A 179 4.09 7.66 -18.10
CA SER A 179 5.01 6.93 -19.00
C SER A 179 5.81 7.91 -19.84
N ASN A 180 7.10 7.93 -19.66
CA ASN A 180 8.03 8.72 -20.46
C ASN A 180 9.34 7.94 -20.69
N PRO A 181 10.08 8.24 -21.79
CA PRO A 181 11.30 7.52 -22.14
C PRO A 181 12.41 7.65 -21.10
N TYR A 182 12.40 8.70 -20.28
CA TYR A 182 13.44 9.02 -19.30
C TYR A 182 13.08 8.59 -17.88
N ASP A 183 11.91 7.98 -17.69
CA ASP A 183 11.40 7.53 -16.39
C ASP A 183 11.32 8.65 -15.31
N ARG A 184 11.15 9.90 -15.73
CA ARG A 184 11.10 11.09 -14.85
C ARG A 184 9.75 11.22 -14.16
N ARG A 185 9.76 11.84 -12.97
CA ARG A 185 8.54 12.27 -12.27
C ARG A 185 8.08 13.61 -12.85
N ILE A 186 6.79 13.93 -12.67
CA ILE A 186 6.23 15.21 -13.12
C ILE A 186 6.94 16.41 -12.50
N GLN A 187 7.39 16.28 -11.25
CA GLN A 187 8.16 17.34 -10.56
C GLN A 187 9.61 17.51 -11.05
N ASP A 188 10.10 16.62 -11.90
CA ASP A 188 11.47 16.66 -12.43
C ASP A 188 11.55 17.45 -13.75
N TYR A 189 10.42 18.03 -14.19
CA TYR A 189 10.29 18.95 -15.33
C TYR A 189 10.13 20.38 -14.83
#